data_4df9360bdf6a75dc0305b284b2a57fda
#
_entry.id   4df9360bdf6a75dc0305b284b2a57fda
#
_cell.length_a   1.000
_cell.length_b   1.000
_cell.length_c   1.000
_cell.angle_alpha   90.00
_cell.angle_beta   90.00
_cell.angle_gamma   90.00
#
_symmetry.space_group_name_H-M   'P 1'
#
loop_
_entity.id
_entity.type
_entity.pdbx_description
1 polymer ?
#
loop_
_entity_poly.entity_id
_entity_poly.type
_entity_poly.pdbx_seq_one_letter_code
_entity_poly.pdbx_strand_id
1 'polypeptide(L)'
;MNAGNTERHRTSRIGWLRAAVLGANDGILSTSSLVLGVAAAHATHRNVLVAGVAGLVAGAMSMAAGEYVSVHSQADTEQADLALERAELKADDKGEHMELMAIYVARGLDPPLAKKVADQLDGA
;
A
#
# COMPACT_ATOMS: atom_id res chain seq x y z
N MET A 1 24.01 17.58 -0.27
CA MET A 1 23.55 17.19 -1.61
C MET A 1 22.56 16.05 -1.44
N ASN A 2 21.28 16.30 -1.82
CA ASN A 2 20.09 15.57 -1.40
C ASN A 2 19.87 14.24 -2.16
N ALA A 3 20.51 13.14 -1.76
CA ALA A 3 20.28 11.81 -2.34
C ALA A 3 18.92 11.18 -1.91
N GLY A 4 18.39 11.56 -0.75
CA GLY A 4 17.16 10.98 -0.20
C GLY A 4 15.86 11.37 -0.93
N ASN A 5 15.85 12.45 -1.69
CA ASN A 5 14.63 12.95 -2.33
C ASN A 5 14.33 12.26 -3.69
N THR A 6 15.36 11.69 -4.33
CA THR A 6 15.23 11.04 -5.65
C THR A 6 14.69 9.60 -5.55
N GLU A 7 14.94 8.90 -4.45
CA GLU A 7 14.45 7.52 -4.26
C GLU A 7 12.95 7.47 -3.94
N ARG A 8 12.44 8.40 -3.13
CA ARG A 8 11.00 8.49 -2.80
C ARG A 8 10.13 8.73 -4.04
N HIS A 9 10.59 9.54 -5.00
CA HIS A 9 9.88 9.80 -6.25
C HIS A 9 9.83 8.59 -7.20
N ARG A 10 10.82 7.71 -7.16
CA ARG A 10 10.84 6.50 -8.01
C ARG A 10 9.90 5.43 -7.47
N THR A 11 9.85 5.23 -6.17
CA THR A 11 8.98 4.22 -5.52
C THR A 11 7.50 4.56 -5.67
N SER A 12 7.12 5.83 -5.51
CA SER A 12 5.74 6.28 -5.71
C SER A 12 5.29 6.14 -7.17
N ARG A 13 6.17 6.40 -8.14
CA ARG A 13 5.88 6.24 -9.57
C ARG A 13 5.70 4.78 -9.97
N ILE A 14 6.45 3.85 -9.38
CA ILE A 14 6.30 2.41 -9.62
C ILE A 14 4.97 1.90 -9.05
N GLY A 15 4.57 2.36 -7.87
CA GLY A 15 3.28 2.01 -7.26
C GLY A 15 2.09 2.46 -8.11
N TRP A 16 2.11 3.72 -8.55
CA TRP A 16 1.07 4.27 -9.42
C TRP A 16 0.98 3.55 -10.78
N LEU A 17 2.12 3.29 -11.43
CA LEU A 17 2.16 2.60 -12.71
C LEU A 17 1.62 1.16 -12.61
N ARG A 18 1.97 0.45 -11.55
CA ARG A 18 1.44 -0.88 -11.28
C ARG A 18 -0.08 -0.86 -11.11
N ALA A 19 -0.61 0.07 -10.31
CA ALA A 19 -2.05 0.22 -10.11
C ALA A 19 -2.77 0.55 -11.42
N ALA A 20 -2.20 1.46 -12.25
CA ALA A 20 -2.76 1.81 -13.53
C ALA A 20 -2.80 0.62 -14.52
N VAL A 21 -1.71 -0.17 -14.59
CA VAL A 21 -1.65 -1.35 -15.47
C VAL A 21 -2.61 -2.44 -15.00
N LEU A 22 -2.67 -2.71 -13.71
CA LEU A 22 -3.60 -3.72 -13.16
C LEU A 22 -5.06 -3.29 -13.37
N GLY A 23 -5.38 -2.01 -13.10
CA GLY A 23 -6.72 -1.48 -13.31
C GLY A 23 -7.15 -1.48 -14.77
N ALA A 24 -6.23 -1.12 -15.69
CA ALA A 24 -6.51 -1.18 -17.12
C ALA A 24 -6.77 -2.62 -17.59
N ASN A 25 -5.95 -3.57 -17.17
CA ASN A 25 -6.11 -4.98 -17.52
C ASN A 25 -7.44 -5.55 -16.99
N ASP A 26 -7.78 -5.29 -15.74
CA ASP A 26 -9.04 -5.73 -15.14
C ASP A 26 -10.25 -5.09 -15.85
N GLY A 27 -10.19 -3.78 -16.11
CA GLY A 27 -11.23 -3.05 -16.84
C GLY A 27 -11.46 -3.57 -18.25
N ILE A 28 -10.39 -3.91 -18.98
CA ILE A 28 -10.49 -4.50 -20.32
C ILE A 28 -11.15 -5.87 -20.27
N LEU A 29 -10.71 -6.75 -19.36
CA LEU A 29 -11.22 -8.10 -19.26
C LEU A 29 -12.68 -8.13 -18.80
N SER A 30 -13.02 -7.39 -17.76
CA SER A 30 -14.37 -7.34 -17.19
C SER A 30 -15.37 -6.70 -18.17
N THR A 31 -15.02 -5.55 -18.77
CA THR A 31 -15.90 -4.87 -19.72
C THR A 31 -16.06 -5.67 -21.00
N SER A 32 -14.98 -6.28 -21.52
CA SER A 32 -15.08 -7.13 -22.72
C SER A 32 -15.96 -8.35 -22.48
N SER A 33 -15.82 -8.99 -21.33
CA SER A 33 -16.68 -10.14 -20.96
C SER A 33 -18.14 -9.77 -20.86
N LEU A 34 -18.44 -8.60 -20.26
CA LEU A 34 -19.81 -8.08 -20.18
C LEU A 34 -20.38 -7.79 -21.57
N VAL A 35 -19.63 -7.09 -22.43
CA VAL A 35 -20.03 -6.76 -23.78
C VAL A 35 -20.28 -8.01 -24.62
N LEU A 36 -19.39 -9.01 -24.54
CA LEU A 36 -19.55 -10.28 -25.23
C LEU A 36 -20.79 -11.05 -24.74
N GLY A 37 -21.03 -11.08 -23.44
CA GLY A 37 -22.20 -11.73 -22.85
C GLY A 37 -23.51 -11.10 -23.31
N VAL A 38 -23.60 -9.76 -23.31
CA VAL A 38 -24.78 -9.03 -23.79
C VAL A 38 -24.98 -9.21 -25.30
N ALA A 39 -23.91 -9.20 -26.08
CA ALA A 39 -23.98 -9.44 -27.53
C ALA A 39 -24.44 -10.87 -27.85
N ALA A 40 -23.93 -11.87 -27.12
CA ALA A 40 -24.32 -13.25 -27.29
C ALA A 40 -25.82 -13.52 -26.94
N ALA A 41 -26.42 -12.69 -26.11
CA ALA A 41 -27.84 -12.70 -25.78
C ALA A 41 -28.71 -12.05 -26.85
N HIS A 42 -28.19 -11.83 -28.07
CA HIS A 42 -28.88 -11.18 -29.19
C HIS A 42 -29.40 -9.77 -28.90
N ALA A 43 -28.77 -9.04 -28.00
CA ALA A 43 -29.10 -7.65 -27.71
C ALA A 43 -28.83 -6.72 -28.91
N THR A 44 -29.57 -5.63 -28.99
CA THR A 44 -29.33 -4.61 -30.00
C THR A 44 -27.96 -3.94 -29.83
N HIS A 45 -27.36 -3.46 -30.89
CA HIS A 45 -26.08 -2.74 -30.84
C HIS A 45 -26.09 -1.61 -29.80
N ARG A 46 -27.20 -0.89 -29.68
CA ARG A 46 -27.39 0.17 -28.66
C ARG A 46 -27.28 -0.40 -27.24
N ASN A 47 -27.92 -1.54 -26.96
CA ASN A 47 -27.88 -2.16 -25.64
C ASN A 47 -26.48 -2.68 -25.29
N VAL A 48 -25.74 -3.19 -26.26
CA VAL A 48 -24.35 -3.62 -26.10
C VAL A 48 -23.46 -2.43 -25.71
N LEU A 49 -23.61 -1.28 -26.42
CA LEU A 49 -22.87 -0.06 -26.11
C LEU A 49 -23.22 0.48 -24.72
N VAL A 50 -24.50 0.53 -24.35
CA VAL A 50 -24.95 0.99 -23.05
C VAL A 50 -24.37 0.09 -21.94
N ALA A 51 -24.41 -1.22 -22.10
CA ALA A 51 -23.84 -2.16 -21.14
C ALA A 51 -22.33 -1.99 -21.00
N GLY A 52 -21.61 -1.80 -22.09
CA GLY A 52 -20.16 -1.57 -22.07
C GLY A 52 -19.78 -0.29 -21.34
N VAL A 53 -20.45 0.83 -21.64
CA VAL A 53 -20.22 2.10 -20.96
C VAL A 53 -20.59 2.02 -19.48
N ALA A 54 -21.73 1.43 -19.15
CA ALA A 54 -22.16 1.24 -17.76
C ALA A 54 -21.17 0.38 -16.97
N GLY A 55 -20.70 -0.72 -17.55
CA GLY A 55 -19.70 -1.61 -16.96
C GLY A 55 -18.37 -0.90 -16.71
N LEU A 56 -17.91 -0.09 -17.68
CA LEU A 56 -16.67 0.68 -17.56
C LEU A 56 -16.76 1.69 -16.39
N VAL A 57 -17.87 2.44 -16.33
CA VAL A 57 -18.09 3.43 -15.26
C VAL A 57 -18.20 2.75 -13.91
N ALA A 58 -18.97 1.66 -13.80
CA ALA A 58 -19.12 0.90 -12.56
C ALA A 58 -17.76 0.34 -12.08
N GLY A 59 -16.96 -0.22 -12.99
CA GLY A 59 -15.63 -0.73 -12.68
C GLY A 59 -14.67 0.37 -12.19
N ALA A 60 -14.66 1.52 -12.87
CA ALA A 60 -13.84 2.66 -12.46
C ALA A 60 -14.22 3.19 -11.07
N MET A 61 -15.52 3.31 -10.77
CA MET A 61 -16.02 3.73 -9.45
C MET A 61 -15.68 2.71 -8.36
N SER A 62 -15.81 1.41 -8.65
CA SER A 62 -15.49 0.34 -7.72
C SER A 62 -14.01 0.35 -7.34
N MET A 63 -13.12 0.49 -8.34
CA MET A 63 -11.67 0.57 -8.09
C MET A 63 -11.31 1.83 -7.30
N ALA A 64 -11.89 2.98 -7.63
CA ALA A 64 -11.66 4.22 -6.89
C ALA A 64 -12.11 4.12 -5.43
N ALA A 65 -13.26 3.53 -5.17
CA ALA A 65 -13.76 3.30 -3.81
C ALA A 65 -12.88 2.30 -3.03
N GLY A 66 -12.45 1.22 -3.69
CA GLY A 66 -11.56 0.22 -3.09
C GLY A 66 -10.19 0.81 -2.70
N GLU A 67 -9.60 1.61 -3.58
CA GLU A 67 -8.32 2.29 -3.31
C GLU A 67 -8.47 3.29 -2.17
N TYR A 68 -9.55 4.08 -2.16
CA TYR A 68 -9.82 5.01 -1.06
C TYR A 68 -9.91 4.31 0.30
N VAL A 69 -10.67 3.21 0.39
CA VAL A 69 -10.80 2.43 1.62
C VAL A 69 -9.46 1.81 2.02
N SER A 70 -8.71 1.25 1.07
CA SER A 70 -7.41 0.63 1.32
C SER A 70 -6.41 1.62 1.91
N VAL A 71 -6.28 2.81 1.31
CA VAL A 71 -5.35 3.85 1.79
C VAL A 71 -5.72 4.34 3.19
N HIS A 72 -7.01 4.56 3.46
CA HIS A 72 -7.45 5.00 4.79
C HIS A 72 -7.26 3.92 5.85
N SER A 73 -7.58 2.66 5.52
CA SER A 73 -7.37 1.53 6.44
C SER A 73 -5.89 1.33 6.77
N GLN A 74 -4.99 1.52 5.81
CA GLN A 74 -3.55 1.47 6.07
C GLN A 74 -3.10 2.60 6.99
N ALA A 75 -3.57 3.81 6.78
CA ALA A 75 -3.26 4.95 7.64
C ALA A 75 -3.77 4.77 9.08
N ASP A 76 -4.98 4.23 9.25
CA ASP A 76 -5.56 3.94 10.56
C ASP A 76 -4.76 2.85 11.29
N THR A 77 -4.34 1.79 10.58
CA THR A 77 -3.50 0.72 11.14
C THR A 77 -2.15 1.27 11.58
N GLU A 78 -1.48 2.05 10.73
CA GLU A 78 -0.19 2.69 11.05
C GLU A 78 -0.29 3.60 12.29
N GLN A 79 -1.38 4.36 12.42
CA GLN A 79 -1.60 5.20 13.60
C GLN A 79 -1.84 4.37 14.87
N ALA A 80 -2.56 3.26 14.77
CA ALA A 80 -2.79 2.36 15.89
C ALA A 80 -1.49 1.69 16.34
N ASP A 81 -0.67 1.21 15.40
CA ASP A 81 0.63 0.60 15.68
C ASP A 81 1.58 1.60 16.33
N LEU A 82 1.68 2.83 15.81
CA LEU A 82 2.47 3.90 16.42
C LEU A 82 1.97 4.29 17.83
N ALA A 83 0.67 4.23 18.07
CA ALA A 83 0.13 4.50 19.40
C ALA A 83 0.48 3.40 20.40
N LEU A 84 0.45 2.14 19.94
CA LEU A 84 0.85 0.99 20.75
C LEU A 84 2.35 1.06 21.11
N GLU A 85 3.20 1.26 20.10
CA GLU A 85 4.66 1.38 20.28
C GLU A 85 5.03 2.52 21.24
N ARG A 86 4.36 3.67 21.13
CA ARG A 86 4.54 4.78 22.09
C ARG A 86 4.10 4.44 23.51
N ALA A 87 3.10 3.57 23.66
CA ALA A 87 2.66 3.12 24.98
C ALA A 87 3.66 2.11 25.58
N GLU A 88 4.20 1.21 24.77
CA GLU A 88 5.22 0.22 25.15
C GLU A 88 6.52 0.92 25.55
N LEU A 89 7.03 1.86 24.76
CA LEU A 89 8.18 2.72 25.09
C LEU A 89 8.03 3.43 26.44
N LYS A 90 6.83 3.88 26.78
CA LYS A 90 6.57 4.54 28.07
C LYS A 90 6.47 3.56 29.24
N ALA A 91 6.07 2.31 28.96
CA ALA A 91 5.86 1.30 29.99
C ALA A 91 7.13 0.52 30.32
N ASP A 92 7.98 0.24 29.33
CA ASP A 92 9.22 -0.55 29.49
C ASP A 92 10.35 -0.04 28.56
N ASP A 93 10.88 1.11 28.86
CA ASP A 93 12.02 1.74 28.18
C ASP A 93 13.26 0.81 28.08
N LYS A 94 13.47 -0.06 29.11
CA LYS A 94 14.60 -1.00 29.11
C LYS A 94 14.36 -2.23 28.22
N GLY A 95 13.12 -2.69 28.14
CA GLY A 95 12.74 -3.78 27.25
C GLY A 95 12.91 -3.38 25.79
N GLU A 96 12.41 -2.22 25.43
CA GLU A 96 12.52 -1.64 24.09
C GLU A 96 13.98 -1.41 23.67
N HIS A 97 14.82 -0.90 24.60
CA HIS A 97 16.26 -0.75 24.36
C HIS A 97 16.94 -2.11 24.05
N MET A 98 16.58 -3.17 24.77
CA MET A 98 17.11 -4.51 24.50
C MET A 98 16.61 -5.08 23.19
N GLU A 99 15.35 -4.83 22.81
CA GLU A 99 14.79 -5.23 21.53
C GLU A 99 15.49 -4.53 20.37
N LEU A 100 15.68 -3.21 20.45
CA LEU A 100 16.42 -2.44 19.47
C LEU A 100 17.85 -2.97 19.28
N MET A 101 18.54 -3.28 20.37
CA MET A 101 19.86 -3.90 20.35
C MET A 101 19.83 -5.28 19.66
N ALA A 102 18.83 -6.12 19.96
CA ALA A 102 18.67 -7.44 19.34
C ALA A 102 18.41 -7.35 17.83
N ILE A 103 17.63 -6.38 17.37
CA ILE A 103 17.38 -6.11 15.95
C ILE A 103 18.69 -5.79 15.22
N TYR A 104 19.55 -4.95 15.78
CA TYR A 104 20.83 -4.62 15.16
C TYR A 104 21.82 -5.80 15.16
N VAL A 105 21.83 -6.62 16.20
CA VAL A 105 22.61 -7.87 16.21
C VAL A 105 22.11 -8.83 15.11
N ALA A 106 20.82 -9.00 14.95
CA ALA A 106 20.23 -9.81 13.89
C ALA A 106 20.58 -9.29 12.46
N ARG A 107 20.82 -7.99 12.33
CA ARG A 107 21.29 -7.35 11.09
C ARG A 107 22.82 -7.46 10.87
N GLY A 108 23.54 -8.15 11.77
CA GLY A 108 24.95 -8.43 11.62
C GLY A 108 25.90 -7.47 12.36
N LEU A 109 25.40 -6.63 13.27
CA LEU A 109 26.25 -5.83 14.12
C LEU A 109 26.77 -6.69 15.29
N ASP A 110 28.00 -6.42 15.69
CA ASP A 110 28.61 -6.94 16.91
C ASP A 110 27.83 -6.47 18.16
N PRO A 111 27.54 -7.30 19.16
CA PRO A 111 26.75 -6.91 20.33
C PRO A 111 27.24 -5.63 21.04
N PRO A 112 28.55 -5.39 21.24
CA PRO A 112 29.03 -4.14 21.80
C PRO A 112 28.75 -2.91 20.92
N LEU A 113 28.75 -3.07 19.58
CA LEU A 113 28.46 -2.00 18.66
C LEU A 113 26.93 -1.75 18.58
N ALA A 114 26.13 -2.81 18.54
CA ALA A 114 24.67 -2.74 18.57
C ALA A 114 24.17 -1.98 19.80
N LYS A 115 24.77 -2.24 20.98
CA LYS A 115 24.48 -1.49 22.21
C LYS A 115 24.77 0.00 22.07
N LYS A 116 25.94 0.36 21.54
CA LYS A 116 26.30 1.77 21.37
C LYS A 116 25.36 2.50 20.40
N VAL A 117 24.87 1.79 19.38
CA VAL A 117 23.90 2.35 18.42
C VAL A 117 22.55 2.56 19.12
N ALA A 118 22.07 1.58 19.89
CA ALA A 118 20.84 1.71 20.66
C ALA A 118 20.94 2.87 21.68
N ASP A 119 22.01 2.94 22.46
CA ASP A 119 22.26 4.03 23.44
C ASP A 119 22.24 5.44 22.77
N GLN A 120 22.66 5.57 21.52
CA GLN A 120 22.65 6.85 20.78
C GLN A 120 21.28 7.21 20.22
N LEU A 121 20.47 6.21 19.88
CA LEU A 121 19.14 6.42 19.32
C LEU A 121 18.11 6.75 20.42
N ASP A 122 18.24 6.16 21.60
CA ASP A 122 17.38 6.47 22.75
C ASP A 122 17.66 7.85 23.36
N GLY A 123 18.85 8.38 23.15
CA GLY A 123 19.26 9.70 23.66
C GLY A 123 19.00 10.87 22.70
N ALA A 124 18.37 10.63 21.55
CA ALA A 124 18.10 11.63 20.51
C ALA A 124 16.62 12.02 20.45
#